data_624eebcb86ece324c013cdf1bce80563
#
_entry.id   624eebcb86ece324c013cdf1bce80563
#
_cell.length_a   1.000
_cell.length_b   1.000
_cell.length_c   1.000
_cell.angle_alpha   90.00
_cell.angle_beta   90.00
_cell.angle_gamma   90.00
#
_symmetry.space_group_name_H-M   'P 1'
#
loop_
_entity.id
_entity.type
_entity.pdbx_description
1 polymer ?
#
loop_
_entity_poly.entity_id
_entity_poly.type
_entity_poly.pdbx_seq_one_letter_code
_entity_poly.pdbx_strand_id
1 'polypeptide(L)'
;MPAYNGIRGYWNEVWVNSNYKSKNAVPQGTELEAGMQTKRKKSRYVFWKTEVLFTTLFFAALLFAGCSVEQTNRTKISDLDYTIVAEADIPEELQNDIEEKKAADFKMTYKDSEFLYIVRGYGEQETGGYSICIRDLYLTSNAIIFDTELIGPRKGETISKSPSYPYIVVKVELRDENVVFE
;
A
#
# COMPACT_ATOMS: atom_id res chain seq x y z
N MET A 1 30.39 37.35 -30.16
CA MET A 1 29.84 38.36 -31.06
C MET A 1 28.70 37.76 -31.85
N PRO A 2 27.60 38.41 -32.10
CA PRO A 2 26.84 39.38 -31.29
C PRO A 2 25.47 38.76 -30.89
N ALA A 3 24.81 39.07 -29.80
CA ALA A 3 24.02 40.23 -29.43
C ALA A 3 22.85 40.54 -30.40
N TYR A 4 21.63 40.59 -29.86
CA TYR A 4 20.77 41.75 -29.90
C TYR A 4 19.33 41.41 -29.45
N ASN A 5 18.92 42.03 -28.36
CA ASN A 5 17.79 42.97 -28.19
C ASN A 5 16.38 42.43 -28.47
N GLY A 6 15.44 42.56 -27.59
CA GLY A 6 15.02 43.69 -26.76
C GLY A 6 13.79 44.35 -27.36
N ILE A 7 12.77 44.65 -26.60
CA ILE A 7 11.76 45.76 -26.69
C ILE A 7 10.60 45.30 -25.76
N ARG A 8 10.37 45.80 -24.59
CA ARG A 8 9.90 47.05 -24.03
C ARG A 8 8.77 47.73 -24.78
N GLY A 9 7.65 47.93 -24.13
CA GLY A 9 6.59 48.87 -24.49
C GLY A 9 5.35 48.63 -23.61
N TYR A 10 5.11 49.29 -22.59
CA TYR A 10 4.66 50.68 -22.35
C TYR A 10 3.15 50.85 -22.35
N TRP A 11 2.62 51.30 -21.16
CA TRP A 11 1.57 52.32 -20.90
C TRP A 11 0.11 51.89 -21.17
N ASN A 12 -0.90 52.20 -20.41
CA ASN A 12 -1.19 53.46 -19.71
C ASN A 12 -2.28 53.24 -18.66
N GLU A 13 -2.10 53.93 -17.55
CA GLU A 13 -3.16 54.33 -16.63
C GLU A 13 -4.13 55.29 -17.30
N VAL A 14 -5.40 55.17 -17.05
CA VAL A 14 -6.36 56.27 -17.22
C VAL A 14 -7.20 56.36 -15.96
N TRP A 15 -6.85 57.35 -15.16
CA TRP A 15 -7.68 57.93 -14.13
C TRP A 15 -8.82 58.72 -14.78
N VAL A 16 -10.05 58.40 -14.48
CA VAL A 16 -11.13 59.36 -14.64
C VAL A 16 -11.95 59.42 -13.35
N ASN A 17 -11.67 60.48 -12.63
CA ASN A 17 -12.43 60.97 -11.54
C ASN A 17 -13.60 61.80 -12.09
N SER A 18 -14.82 61.50 -11.74
CA SER A 18 -15.93 62.43 -11.92
C SER A 18 -16.95 62.29 -10.81
N ASN A 19 -16.77 63.14 -9.83
CA ASN A 19 -17.82 63.50 -8.91
C ASN A 19 -19.01 64.11 -9.65
N TYR A 20 -20.19 63.52 -9.53
CA TYR A 20 -21.43 64.25 -9.70
C TYR A 20 -22.41 63.98 -8.56
N LYS A 21 -22.59 64.98 -7.77
CA LYS A 21 -23.53 65.08 -6.65
C LYS A 21 -24.86 65.58 -7.20
N SER A 22 -25.86 64.78 -7.21
CA SER A 22 -27.24 65.29 -7.34
C SER A 22 -28.11 64.76 -6.22
N LYS A 23 -28.65 65.70 -5.48
CA LYS A 23 -29.63 65.50 -4.41
C LYS A 23 -31.04 65.34 -5.03
N ASN A 24 -31.86 64.62 -4.26
CA ASN A 24 -33.31 64.59 -4.24
C ASN A 24 -34.01 63.56 -5.11
N ALA A 25 -34.49 62.50 -4.45
CA ALA A 25 -35.93 62.19 -4.35
C ALA A 25 -36.09 60.83 -3.65
N VAL A 26 -36.77 60.83 -2.54
CA VAL A 26 -37.41 59.66 -1.97
C VAL A 26 -38.73 59.50 -2.70
N PRO A 27 -39.07 58.31 -3.13
CA PRO A 27 -40.40 57.78 -2.86
C PRO A 27 -40.36 56.38 -2.27
N GLN A 28 -41.23 56.24 -1.36
CA GLN A 28 -41.80 55.05 -0.77
C GLN A 28 -42.01 53.92 -1.79
N GLY A 29 -41.52 52.78 -1.40
CA GLY A 29 -41.77 51.55 -2.10
C GLY A 29 -40.98 50.47 -1.37
N THR A 30 -41.34 49.87 -0.36
CA THR A 30 -42.50 49.07 -0.14
C THR A 30 -42.10 47.70 0.33
N GLU A 31 -42.74 47.23 1.32
CA GLU A 31 -42.59 45.95 2.05
C GLU A 31 -42.59 44.67 1.19
N LEU A 32 -42.76 44.78 -0.10
CA LEU A 32 -42.81 43.62 -1.02
C LEU A 32 -41.46 43.02 -1.41
N GLU A 33 -40.39 43.79 -1.33
CA GLU A 33 -39.06 43.27 -1.71
C GLU A 33 -38.37 42.47 -0.59
N ALA A 34 -38.68 42.76 0.68
CA ALA A 34 -38.11 42.02 1.79
C ALA A 34 -38.60 40.56 1.86
N GLY A 35 -39.83 40.29 1.43
CA GLY A 35 -40.43 38.96 1.39
C GLY A 35 -39.85 38.07 0.28
N MET A 36 -39.41 38.67 -0.83
CA MET A 36 -38.87 37.92 -1.98
C MET A 36 -37.40 37.59 -1.80
N GLN A 37 -36.67 38.44 -1.13
CA GLN A 37 -35.26 38.21 -0.81
C GLN A 37 -35.06 37.07 0.22
N THR A 38 -35.94 36.97 1.21
CA THR A 38 -35.88 35.93 2.23
C THR A 38 -36.24 34.54 1.68
N LYS A 39 -37.19 34.45 0.74
CA LYS A 39 -37.52 33.18 0.06
C LYS A 39 -36.41 32.67 -0.83
N ARG A 40 -35.70 33.55 -1.54
CA ARG A 40 -34.54 33.15 -2.38
C ARG A 40 -33.34 32.67 -1.55
N LYS A 41 -33.04 33.31 -0.43
CA LYS A 41 -31.97 32.86 0.48
C LYS A 41 -32.26 31.49 1.09
N LYS A 42 -33.51 31.24 1.50
CA LYS A 42 -33.93 29.98 2.11
C LYS A 42 -33.87 28.80 1.12
N SER A 43 -34.24 29.03 -0.16
CA SER A 43 -34.17 28.03 -1.21
C SER A 43 -32.72 27.65 -1.55
N ARG A 44 -31.81 28.62 -1.63
CA ARG A 44 -30.39 28.35 -1.91
C ARG A 44 -29.70 27.63 -0.76
N TYR A 45 -30.10 27.90 0.47
CA TYR A 45 -29.54 27.25 1.67
C TYR A 45 -29.98 25.77 1.81
N VAL A 46 -31.21 25.47 1.42
CA VAL A 46 -31.72 24.09 1.40
C VAL A 46 -31.05 23.30 0.27
N PHE A 47 -30.88 23.90 -0.90
CA PHE A 47 -30.22 23.25 -2.04
C PHE A 47 -28.76 22.92 -1.74
N TRP A 48 -28.02 23.81 -1.10
CA TRP A 48 -26.62 23.57 -0.71
C TRP A 48 -26.47 22.46 0.36
N LYS A 49 -27.39 22.36 1.29
CA LYS A 49 -27.40 21.29 2.29
C LYS A 49 -27.63 19.91 1.67
N THR A 50 -28.46 19.81 0.66
CA THR A 50 -28.70 18.54 -0.04
C THR A 50 -27.49 18.11 -0.86
N GLU A 51 -26.81 19.01 -1.54
CA GLU A 51 -25.57 18.74 -2.28
C GLU A 51 -24.45 18.26 -1.36
N VAL A 52 -24.24 18.93 -0.24
CA VAL A 52 -23.23 18.53 0.75
C VAL A 52 -23.57 17.17 1.37
N LEU A 53 -24.85 16.89 1.61
CA LEU A 53 -25.28 15.60 2.16
C LEU A 53 -25.04 14.46 1.16
N PHE A 54 -25.33 14.68 -0.14
CA PHE A 54 -25.10 13.69 -1.18
C PHE A 54 -23.61 13.44 -1.42
N THR A 55 -22.78 14.49 -1.41
CA THR A 55 -21.33 14.34 -1.56
C THR A 55 -20.69 13.63 -0.37
N THR A 56 -21.12 13.90 0.86
CA THR A 56 -20.61 13.19 2.03
C THR A 56 -21.09 11.74 2.08
N LEU A 57 -22.31 11.44 1.67
CA LEU A 57 -22.83 10.07 1.58
C LEU A 57 -22.11 9.27 0.49
N PHE A 58 -21.84 9.91 -0.66
CA PHE A 58 -21.07 9.29 -1.75
C PHE A 58 -19.63 9.00 -1.35
N PHE A 59 -18.97 9.93 -0.63
CA PHE A 59 -17.61 9.71 -0.12
C PHE A 59 -17.56 8.64 0.98
N ALA A 60 -18.59 8.58 1.85
CA ALA A 60 -18.71 7.51 2.84
C ALA A 60 -18.94 6.14 2.18
N ALA A 61 -19.72 6.07 1.09
CA ALA A 61 -19.93 4.82 0.35
C ALA A 61 -18.65 4.31 -0.32
N LEU A 62 -17.75 5.21 -0.77
CA LEU A 62 -16.44 4.82 -1.33
C LEU A 62 -15.48 4.23 -0.30
N LEU A 63 -15.63 4.59 0.98
CA LEU A 63 -14.80 4.04 2.06
C LEU A 63 -15.20 2.60 2.45
N PHE A 64 -16.41 2.15 2.09
CA PHE A 64 -16.87 0.77 2.31
C PHE A 64 -16.63 -0.16 1.11
N ALA A 65 -16.21 0.38 -0.03
CA ALA A 65 -15.91 -0.41 -1.23
C ALA A 65 -14.45 -0.87 -1.20
N GLY A 66 -14.15 -1.92 -0.44
CA GLY A 66 -12.92 -2.62 -0.66
C GLY A 66 -12.07 -3.02 0.52
N CYS A 67 -12.48 -4.06 1.17
CA CYS A 67 -11.57 -5.10 1.68
C CYS A 67 -12.30 -6.43 1.49
N SER A 68 -12.14 -7.04 0.34
CA SER A 68 -12.39 -8.47 0.24
C SER A 68 -11.23 -9.13 0.99
N VAL A 69 -11.48 -9.56 2.23
CA VAL A 69 -10.56 -10.45 2.93
C VAL A 69 -10.67 -11.78 2.23
N GLU A 70 -9.68 -12.10 1.40
CA GLU A 70 -9.57 -13.43 0.83
C GLU A 70 -9.27 -14.41 1.95
N GLN A 71 -10.24 -15.24 2.26
CA GLN A 71 -10.12 -16.25 3.30
C GLN A 71 -9.30 -17.42 2.76
N THR A 72 -8.11 -17.64 3.31
CA THR A 72 -7.27 -18.78 2.94
C THR A 72 -7.97 -20.08 3.35
N ASN A 73 -8.24 -20.93 2.39
CA ASN A 73 -8.72 -22.28 2.65
C ASN A 73 -7.53 -23.14 3.11
N ARG A 74 -7.65 -23.79 4.27
CA ARG A 74 -6.58 -24.65 4.85
C ARG A 74 -6.80 -26.14 4.54
N THR A 75 -7.83 -26.47 3.77
CA THR A 75 -8.08 -27.88 3.42
C THR A 75 -7.03 -28.32 2.41
N LYS A 76 -6.17 -29.24 2.80
CA LYS A 76 -5.12 -29.83 1.97
C LYS A 76 -5.74 -30.58 0.80
N ILE A 77 -5.33 -30.24 -0.41
CA ILE A 77 -5.69 -30.96 -1.64
C ILE A 77 -4.60 -31.98 -1.96
N SER A 78 -3.34 -31.59 -1.94
CA SER A 78 -2.20 -32.47 -2.21
C SER A 78 -0.94 -31.94 -1.57
N ASP A 79 0.00 -32.83 -1.28
CA ASP A 79 1.37 -32.44 -0.98
C ASP A 79 2.01 -31.85 -2.23
N LEU A 80 2.97 -30.94 -2.02
CA LEU A 80 3.80 -30.40 -3.08
C LEU A 80 5.19 -31.03 -3.03
N ASP A 81 5.62 -31.53 -4.17
CA ASP A 81 7.02 -31.92 -4.33
C ASP A 81 7.90 -30.68 -4.28
N TYR A 82 8.94 -30.71 -3.46
CA TYR A 82 9.86 -29.61 -3.31
C TYR A 82 11.32 -30.09 -3.23
N THR A 83 12.22 -29.18 -3.53
CA THR A 83 13.65 -29.39 -3.36
C THR A 83 14.20 -28.29 -2.45
N ILE A 84 14.95 -28.68 -1.41
CA ILE A 84 15.72 -27.71 -0.62
C ILE A 84 16.90 -27.26 -1.47
N VAL A 85 17.02 -25.94 -1.64
CA VAL A 85 18.05 -25.33 -2.50
C VAL A 85 19.30 -25.10 -1.66
N ALA A 86 20.43 -25.60 -2.12
CA ALA A 86 21.71 -25.31 -1.50
C ALA A 86 22.10 -23.84 -1.76
N GLU A 87 22.84 -23.24 -0.84
CA GLU A 87 23.25 -21.83 -0.92
C GLU A 87 23.90 -21.47 -2.26
N ALA A 88 24.74 -22.35 -2.79
CA ALA A 88 25.42 -22.17 -4.08
C ALA A 88 24.49 -22.21 -5.30
N ASP A 89 23.31 -22.76 -5.15
CA ASP A 89 22.31 -22.94 -6.23
C ASP A 89 21.17 -21.89 -6.15
N ILE A 90 21.23 -20.99 -5.19
CA ILE A 90 20.26 -19.89 -5.06
C ILE A 90 20.53 -18.87 -6.17
N PRO A 91 19.49 -18.42 -6.92
CA PRO A 91 19.64 -17.33 -7.87
C PRO A 91 20.27 -16.09 -7.24
N GLU A 92 21.19 -15.42 -7.93
CA GLU A 92 21.96 -14.29 -7.41
C GLU A 92 21.07 -13.15 -6.88
N GLU A 93 19.99 -12.83 -7.60
CA GLU A 93 19.03 -11.80 -7.16
C GLU A 93 18.37 -12.20 -5.84
N LEU A 94 17.93 -13.44 -5.72
CA LEU A 94 17.32 -13.96 -4.49
C LEU A 94 18.32 -14.00 -3.34
N GLN A 95 19.59 -14.35 -3.60
CA GLN A 95 20.63 -14.37 -2.59
C GLN A 95 20.90 -12.97 -2.03
N ASN A 96 20.95 -11.94 -2.89
CA ASN A 96 21.09 -10.55 -2.48
C ASN A 96 19.94 -10.10 -1.57
N ASP A 97 18.71 -10.44 -1.92
CA ASP A 97 17.52 -10.14 -1.12
C ASP A 97 17.53 -10.82 0.26
N ILE A 98 18.03 -12.07 0.32
CA ILE A 98 18.20 -12.81 1.58
C ILE A 98 19.24 -12.13 2.45
N GLU A 99 20.40 -11.78 1.89
CA GLU A 99 21.48 -11.11 2.61
C GLU A 99 21.03 -9.80 3.24
N GLU A 100 20.21 -9.01 2.53
CA GLU A 100 19.67 -7.75 3.02
C GLU A 100 18.69 -7.96 4.20
N LYS A 101 17.92 -9.06 4.17
CA LYS A 101 16.82 -9.30 5.11
C LYS A 101 17.15 -10.23 6.28
N LYS A 102 18.24 -11.03 6.19
CA LYS A 102 18.51 -12.13 7.11
C LYS A 102 18.67 -11.76 8.58
N ALA A 103 18.96 -10.49 8.88
CA ALA A 103 19.10 -10.02 10.26
C ALA A 103 17.74 -9.98 11.02
N ALA A 104 16.63 -9.88 10.30
CA ALA A 104 15.29 -9.90 10.87
C ALA A 104 14.53 -11.17 10.47
N ASP A 105 13.44 -11.47 11.17
CA ASP A 105 12.49 -12.49 10.74
C ASP A 105 11.88 -12.08 9.40
N PHE A 106 11.92 -12.97 8.39
CA PHE A 106 11.39 -12.66 7.07
C PHE A 106 10.76 -13.86 6.37
N LYS A 107 9.86 -13.56 5.47
CA LYS A 107 9.15 -14.47 4.58
C LYS A 107 9.13 -13.86 3.20
N MET A 108 9.51 -14.60 2.18
CA MET A 108 9.52 -14.09 0.81
C MET A 108 9.35 -15.20 -0.21
N THR A 109 8.94 -14.82 -1.40
CA THR A 109 8.87 -15.69 -2.56
C THR A 109 9.58 -15.03 -3.75
N TYR A 110 10.19 -15.83 -4.59
CA TYR A 110 10.82 -15.40 -5.83
C TYR A 110 10.39 -16.36 -6.95
N LYS A 111 10.16 -15.86 -8.14
CA LYS A 111 9.77 -16.67 -9.31
C LYS A 111 10.78 -16.46 -10.42
N ASP A 112 11.24 -17.56 -10.99
CA ASP A 112 11.91 -17.53 -12.28
C ASP A 112 11.00 -18.14 -13.37
N SER A 113 11.57 -18.54 -14.51
CA SER A 113 10.80 -19.12 -15.63
C SER A 113 10.29 -20.55 -15.39
N GLU A 114 10.82 -21.25 -14.39
CA GLU A 114 10.55 -22.68 -14.16
C GLU A 114 10.06 -22.98 -12.75
N PHE A 115 10.50 -22.18 -11.76
CA PHE A 115 10.29 -22.48 -10.35
C PHE A 115 9.74 -21.31 -9.57
N LEU A 116 8.98 -21.63 -8.53
CA LEU A 116 8.65 -20.74 -7.42
C LEU A 116 9.58 -21.10 -6.25
N TYR A 117 10.41 -20.16 -5.83
CA TYR A 117 11.23 -20.25 -4.62
C TYR A 117 10.46 -19.68 -3.45
N ILE A 118 10.48 -20.40 -2.33
CA ILE A 118 9.83 -20.00 -1.08
C ILE A 118 10.92 -19.96 -0.02
N VAL A 119 11.06 -18.81 0.64
CA VAL A 119 12.12 -18.54 1.60
C VAL A 119 11.52 -18.21 2.96
N ARG A 120 12.07 -18.85 4.00
CA ARG A 120 11.77 -18.54 5.39
C ARG A 120 13.06 -18.30 6.14
N GLY A 121 13.22 -17.12 6.72
CA GLY A 121 14.32 -16.76 7.61
C GLY A 121 13.79 -16.38 8.98
N TYR A 122 14.55 -16.72 10.02
CA TYR A 122 14.15 -16.54 11.41
C TYR A 122 14.94 -15.43 12.13
N GLY A 123 15.65 -14.62 11.36
CA GLY A 123 16.45 -13.52 11.90
C GLY A 123 17.70 -13.98 12.65
N GLU A 124 18.32 -13.02 13.32
CA GLU A 124 19.52 -13.26 14.12
C GLU A 124 19.21 -14.10 15.35
N GLN A 125 20.00 -15.15 15.53
CA GLN A 125 20.04 -15.99 16.73
C GLN A 125 21.34 -15.74 17.46
N GLU A 126 21.33 -15.71 18.78
CA GLU A 126 22.51 -15.41 19.62
C GLU A 126 23.69 -16.39 19.43
N THR A 127 23.37 -17.59 18.96
CA THR A 127 24.37 -18.67 18.84
C THR A 127 24.15 -19.47 17.54
N GLY A 128 25.10 -20.32 17.21
CA GLY A 128 24.92 -21.36 16.18
C GLY A 128 24.10 -22.55 16.71
N GLY A 129 23.96 -23.59 15.87
CA GLY A 129 23.27 -24.85 16.20
C GLY A 129 21.77 -24.85 15.96
N TYR A 130 21.20 -23.78 15.41
CA TYR A 130 19.81 -23.76 14.97
C TYR A 130 19.64 -24.47 13.62
N SER A 131 18.52 -25.15 13.47
CA SER A 131 18.09 -25.78 12.21
C SER A 131 16.62 -25.47 11.94
N ILE A 132 16.20 -25.57 10.68
CA ILE A 132 14.80 -25.35 10.29
C ILE A 132 14.23 -26.68 9.82
N CYS A 133 13.09 -27.06 10.40
CA CYS A 133 12.31 -28.20 9.97
C CYS A 133 11.13 -27.72 9.13
N ILE A 134 10.94 -28.33 7.95
CA ILE A 134 9.71 -28.17 7.19
C ILE A 134 8.70 -29.15 7.77
N ARG A 135 7.63 -28.64 8.36
CA ARG A 135 6.55 -29.46 8.93
C ARG A 135 5.58 -29.91 7.87
N ASP A 136 5.21 -28.99 6.99
CA ASP A 136 4.29 -29.27 5.90
C ASP A 136 4.49 -28.29 4.72
N LEU A 137 4.31 -28.77 3.50
CA LEU A 137 4.26 -27.96 2.29
C LEU A 137 3.22 -28.57 1.35
N TYR A 138 2.08 -27.89 1.22
CA TYR A 138 0.95 -28.44 0.52
C TYR A 138 0.10 -27.38 -0.18
N LEU A 139 -0.69 -27.86 -1.15
CA LEU A 139 -1.62 -27.09 -1.95
C LEU A 139 -3.02 -27.13 -1.32
N THR A 140 -3.67 -25.97 -1.30
CA THR A 140 -5.11 -25.81 -1.03
C THR A 140 -5.82 -25.32 -2.29
N SER A 141 -7.11 -25.01 -2.21
CA SER A 141 -7.87 -24.49 -3.35
C SER A 141 -7.45 -23.09 -3.81
N ASN A 142 -6.73 -22.33 -2.98
CA ASN A 142 -6.38 -20.94 -3.29
C ASN A 142 -5.01 -20.50 -2.74
N ALA A 143 -4.23 -21.41 -2.18
CA ALA A 143 -2.93 -21.06 -1.59
C ALA A 143 -2.01 -22.28 -1.51
N ILE A 144 -0.72 -22.02 -1.41
CA ILE A 144 0.32 -22.94 -0.97
C ILE A 144 0.57 -22.66 0.51
N ILE A 145 0.46 -23.68 1.35
CA ILE A 145 0.79 -23.58 2.78
C ILE A 145 2.21 -24.07 3.00
N PHE A 146 3.04 -23.24 3.62
CA PHE A 146 4.41 -23.56 3.98
C PHE A 146 4.59 -23.41 5.50
N ASP A 147 4.60 -24.54 6.20
CA ASP A 147 4.77 -24.62 7.64
C ASP A 147 6.19 -25.04 8.00
N THR A 148 6.84 -24.23 8.84
CA THR A 148 8.22 -24.44 9.24
C THR A 148 8.40 -24.17 10.73
N GLU A 149 9.37 -24.85 11.33
CA GLU A 149 9.72 -24.69 12.74
C GLU A 149 11.24 -24.48 12.89
N LEU A 150 11.61 -23.45 13.67
CA LEU A 150 12.99 -23.25 14.09
C LEU A 150 13.30 -24.17 15.27
N ILE A 151 14.27 -25.03 15.12
CA ILE A 151 14.74 -25.95 16.15
C ILE A 151 16.07 -25.42 16.71
N GLY A 152 16.06 -25.11 18.00
CA GLY A 152 17.27 -24.69 18.70
C GLY A 152 18.22 -25.84 19.01
N PRO A 153 19.46 -25.52 19.42
CA PRO A 153 20.47 -26.52 19.78
C PRO A 153 20.04 -27.39 20.95
N ARG A 154 20.46 -28.63 20.93
CA ARG A 154 20.16 -29.59 22.01
C ARG A 154 20.97 -29.29 23.27
N LYS A 155 20.38 -29.59 24.42
CA LYS A 155 21.05 -29.41 25.72
C LYS A 155 22.35 -30.23 25.75
N GLY A 156 23.50 -29.56 25.97
CA GLY A 156 24.82 -30.19 26.03
C GLY A 156 25.53 -30.32 24.69
N GLU A 157 24.94 -29.81 23.59
CA GLU A 157 25.58 -29.72 22.31
C GLU A 157 26.68 -28.64 22.31
N THR A 158 27.80 -28.92 21.65
CA THR A 158 28.85 -27.91 21.46
C THR A 158 28.43 -27.01 20.31
N ILE A 159 28.09 -25.77 20.62
CA ILE A 159 27.63 -24.79 19.64
C ILE A 159 28.61 -23.62 19.53
N SER A 160 28.61 -22.96 18.39
CA SER A 160 29.28 -21.67 18.22
C SER A 160 28.60 -20.61 19.05
N LYS A 161 29.39 -19.78 19.73
CA LYS A 161 28.91 -18.60 20.46
C LYS A 161 28.74 -17.36 19.56
N SER A 162 28.99 -17.51 18.28
CA SER A 162 28.77 -16.45 17.30
C SER A 162 27.30 -16.42 16.85
N PRO A 163 26.76 -15.25 16.57
CA PRO A 163 25.43 -15.13 16.00
C PRO A 163 25.27 -15.95 14.71
N SER A 164 24.06 -16.44 14.46
CA SER A 164 23.69 -17.14 13.24
C SER A 164 22.38 -16.58 12.67
N TYR A 165 22.18 -16.78 11.37
CA TYR A 165 21.03 -16.25 10.63
C TYR A 165 20.35 -17.40 9.87
N PRO A 166 19.63 -18.29 10.57
CA PRO A 166 19.02 -19.46 9.94
C PRO A 166 17.95 -19.08 8.95
N TYR A 167 18.08 -19.57 7.73
CA TYR A 167 17.05 -19.48 6.70
C TYR A 167 17.01 -20.78 5.90
N ILE A 168 15.89 -21.01 5.23
CA ILE A 168 15.69 -22.14 4.31
C ILE A 168 15.09 -21.63 3.01
N VAL A 169 15.60 -22.17 1.90
CA VAL A 169 15.07 -21.94 0.57
C VAL A 169 14.58 -23.27 0.02
N VAL A 170 13.31 -23.31 -0.37
CA VAL A 170 12.77 -24.45 -1.13
C VAL A 170 12.29 -23.96 -2.49
N LYS A 171 12.37 -24.84 -3.49
CA LYS A 171 11.78 -24.59 -4.80
C LYS A 171 10.73 -25.65 -5.11
N VAL A 172 9.63 -25.20 -5.69
CA VAL A 172 8.55 -26.00 -6.25
C VAL A 172 8.37 -25.65 -7.72
N GLU A 173 7.66 -26.48 -8.47
CA GLU A 173 7.22 -26.14 -9.83
C GLU A 173 6.54 -24.77 -9.86
N LEU A 174 6.73 -23.98 -10.93
CA LEU A 174 6.17 -22.64 -11.03
C LEU A 174 4.64 -22.66 -10.90
N ARG A 175 4.13 -21.84 -10.01
CA ARG A 175 2.73 -21.73 -9.66
C ARG A 175 2.30 -20.29 -9.42
N ASP A 176 0.99 -20.03 -9.56
CA ASP A 176 0.41 -18.70 -9.38
C ASP A 176 -0.26 -18.51 -8.02
N GLU A 177 -0.48 -19.59 -7.27
CA GLU A 177 -1.09 -19.54 -5.96
C GLU A 177 -0.23 -18.74 -4.97
N ASN A 178 -0.88 -18.00 -4.09
CA ASN A 178 -0.20 -17.27 -3.02
C ASN A 178 0.38 -18.22 -1.98
N VAL A 179 1.55 -17.90 -1.45
CA VAL A 179 2.17 -18.66 -0.37
C VAL A 179 1.77 -18.08 0.99
N VAL A 180 1.25 -18.93 1.84
CA VAL A 180 0.91 -18.63 3.24
C VAL A 180 1.89 -19.36 4.13
N PHE A 181 2.59 -18.60 4.98
CA PHE A 181 3.58 -19.10 5.92
C PHE A 181 2.95 -19.29 7.31
N GLU A 182 3.16 -20.46 7.89
CA GLU A 182 2.71 -20.80 9.24
C GLU A 182 3.88 -20.99 10.21
#